data_461dc986710fe6ff7158b676874c27f1
#
_entry.id   461dc986710fe6ff7158b676874c27f1
#
_cell.length_a   1.000
_cell.length_b   1.000
_cell.length_c   1.000
_cell.angle_alpha   90.00
_cell.angle_beta   90.00
_cell.angle_gamma   90.00
#
_symmetry.space_group_name_H-M   'P 1'
#
loop_
_entity.id
_entity.type
_entity.pdbx_description
1 polymer ?
#
loop_
_entity_poly.entity_id
_entity_poly.type
_entity_poly.pdbx_seq_one_letter_code
_entity_poly.pdbx_strand_id
1 'polypeptide(L)'
;MAVSLIAYGLGLFLKKKLKWAFLNPLLLSIIFVILFLQVFQIDYETYNETARYLSYLLTPATVCLAIPLYQQLKLLKENLLAVVLVIVSGVIASMGGIFVLALAFGLNHEQYVTLLPKSITTAIGIGVSEELHGITTITVAVIIVTGVLGNVIAELVFKLFRIQEPIAKGLALGTSAHAIGTSKALELGEIEGAMSSLSIAVAGILTVVGASIFANLIP
;
A
#
# COMPACT_ATOMS: atom_id res chain seq x y z
N MET A 1 -5.14 -15.10 15.62
CA MET A 1 -4.97 -13.78 16.25
C MET A 1 -3.72 -13.66 17.12
N ALA A 2 -3.54 -14.47 18.18
CA ALA A 2 -2.34 -14.38 19.05
C ALA A 2 -1.02 -14.49 18.28
N VAL A 3 -0.89 -15.46 17.38
CA VAL A 3 0.31 -15.65 16.53
C VAL A 3 0.67 -14.38 15.76
N SER A 4 -0.31 -13.70 15.16
CA SER A 4 -0.09 -12.45 14.41
C SER A 4 0.43 -11.33 15.30
N LEU A 5 -0.15 -11.17 16.51
CA LEU A 5 0.26 -10.14 17.46
C LEU A 5 1.65 -10.40 18.02
N ILE A 6 1.95 -11.65 18.35
CA ILE A 6 3.28 -12.07 18.84
C ILE A 6 4.32 -11.86 17.72
N ALA A 7 4.02 -12.30 16.50
CA ALA A 7 4.91 -12.14 15.34
C ALA A 7 5.22 -10.64 15.07
N TYR A 8 4.21 -9.78 15.16
CA TYR A 8 4.41 -8.33 15.00
C TYR A 8 5.22 -7.73 16.15
N GLY A 9 4.95 -8.15 17.40
CA GLY A 9 5.74 -7.75 18.56
C GLY A 9 7.21 -8.15 18.45
N LEU A 10 7.49 -9.36 17.96
CA LEU A 10 8.85 -9.84 17.67
C LEU A 10 9.50 -8.98 16.57
N GLY A 11 8.76 -8.65 15.52
CA GLY A 11 9.22 -7.76 14.45
C GLY A 11 9.62 -6.37 14.98
N LEU A 12 8.79 -5.76 15.84
CA LEU A 12 9.10 -4.50 16.51
C LEU A 12 10.35 -4.60 17.39
N PHE A 13 10.45 -5.66 18.18
CA PHE A 13 11.61 -5.91 19.04
C PHE A 13 12.91 -6.02 18.23
N LEU A 14 12.88 -6.79 17.13
CA LEU A 14 14.02 -6.95 16.22
C LEU A 14 14.41 -5.63 15.55
N LYS A 15 13.44 -4.84 15.06
CA LYS A 15 13.68 -3.51 14.48
C LYS A 15 14.37 -2.61 15.49
N LYS A 16 13.89 -2.58 16.76
CA LYS A 16 14.46 -1.75 17.84
C LYS A 16 15.88 -2.17 18.20
N LYS A 17 16.16 -3.48 18.22
CA LYS A 17 17.47 -4.03 18.63
C LYS A 17 18.53 -3.90 17.54
N LEU A 18 18.18 -4.23 16.29
CA LEU A 18 19.13 -4.31 15.18
C LEU A 18 19.25 -3.00 14.40
N LYS A 19 18.23 -2.12 14.46
CA LYS A 19 18.19 -0.80 13.78
C LYS A 19 18.49 -0.84 12.27
N TRP A 20 18.31 -1.98 11.62
CA TRP A 20 18.54 -2.12 10.19
C TRP A 20 17.32 -1.62 9.40
N ALA A 21 17.55 -0.80 8.37
CA ALA A 21 16.49 -0.15 7.59
C ALA A 21 15.52 -1.14 6.91
N PHE A 22 16.01 -2.32 6.52
CA PHE A 22 15.20 -3.35 5.86
C PHE A 22 14.43 -4.27 6.82
N LEU A 23 14.66 -4.17 8.15
CA LEU A 23 13.89 -4.92 9.14
C LEU A 23 12.54 -4.23 9.40
N ASN A 24 11.63 -4.36 8.43
CA ASN A 24 10.27 -3.88 8.57
C ASN A 24 9.48 -4.85 9.47
N PRO A 25 8.86 -4.40 10.59
CA PRO A 25 8.12 -5.27 11.50
C PRO A 25 6.96 -6.00 10.83
N LEU A 26 6.29 -5.36 9.87
CA LEU A 26 5.20 -5.97 9.13
C LEU A 26 5.70 -7.11 8.23
N LEU A 27 6.78 -6.88 7.48
CA LEU A 27 7.41 -7.91 6.65
C LEU A 27 7.83 -9.12 7.50
N LEU A 28 8.52 -8.86 8.61
CA LEU A 28 8.96 -9.91 9.55
C LEU A 28 7.77 -10.68 10.10
N SER A 29 6.70 -9.98 10.51
CA SER A 29 5.52 -10.66 11.04
C SER A 29 4.83 -11.54 10.01
N ILE A 30 4.74 -11.12 8.75
CA ILE A 30 4.20 -11.94 7.65
C ILE A 30 5.05 -13.22 7.50
N ILE A 31 6.36 -13.08 7.41
CA ILE A 31 7.28 -14.22 7.27
C ILE A 31 7.14 -15.17 8.47
N PHE A 32 7.13 -14.66 9.71
CA PHE A 32 6.98 -15.49 10.89
C PHE A 32 5.64 -16.22 10.93
N VAL A 33 4.54 -15.57 10.56
CA VAL A 33 3.22 -16.23 10.51
C VAL A 33 3.22 -17.33 9.45
N ILE A 34 3.72 -17.06 8.25
CA ILE A 34 3.79 -18.08 7.18
C ILE A 34 4.63 -19.28 7.63
N LEU A 35 5.82 -19.03 8.16
CA LEU A 35 6.68 -20.12 8.67
C LEU A 35 6.03 -20.90 9.80
N PHE A 36 5.36 -20.21 10.72
CA PHE A 36 4.64 -20.85 11.81
C PHE A 36 3.53 -21.79 11.30
N LEU A 37 2.70 -21.31 10.38
CA LEU A 37 1.64 -22.13 9.79
C LEU A 37 2.19 -23.35 9.04
N GLN A 38 3.28 -23.18 8.28
CA GLN A 38 3.92 -24.28 7.54
C GLN A 38 4.57 -25.30 8.45
N VAL A 39 5.32 -24.87 9.46
CA VAL A 39 6.02 -25.78 10.39
C VAL A 39 5.05 -26.61 11.23
N PHE A 40 3.97 -25.98 11.70
CA PHE A 40 2.94 -26.66 12.51
C PHE A 40 1.83 -27.29 11.65
N GLN A 41 1.92 -27.20 10.31
CA GLN A 41 0.93 -27.72 9.36
C GLN A 41 -0.50 -27.26 9.69
N ILE A 42 -0.62 -25.99 10.13
CA ILE A 42 -1.92 -25.39 10.44
C ILE A 42 -2.53 -24.88 9.14
N ASP A 43 -3.73 -25.34 8.85
CA ASP A 43 -4.49 -24.88 7.70
C ASP A 43 -4.87 -23.40 7.82
N TYR A 44 -4.91 -22.69 6.68
CA TYR A 44 -5.24 -21.28 6.63
C TYR A 44 -6.63 -20.96 7.18
N GLU A 45 -7.61 -21.83 6.93
CA GLU A 45 -8.98 -21.66 7.43
C GLU A 45 -9.00 -21.61 8.96
N THR A 46 -8.33 -22.58 9.61
CA THR A 46 -8.20 -22.64 11.08
C THR A 46 -7.51 -21.38 11.64
N TYR A 47 -6.47 -20.88 10.97
CA TYR A 47 -5.83 -19.63 11.36
C TYR A 47 -6.78 -18.43 11.19
N ASN A 48 -7.49 -18.37 10.06
CA ASN A 48 -8.36 -17.26 9.70
C ASN A 48 -9.59 -17.14 10.62
N GLU A 49 -10.13 -18.23 11.14
CA GLU A 49 -11.26 -18.20 12.10
C GLU A 49 -11.04 -17.21 13.25
N THR A 50 -9.80 -17.12 13.75
CA THR A 50 -9.46 -16.18 14.83
C THR A 50 -8.75 -14.92 14.32
N ALA A 51 -8.01 -15.00 13.22
CA ALA A 51 -7.28 -13.86 12.68
C ALA A 51 -8.22 -12.81 12.06
N ARG A 52 -9.37 -13.22 11.52
CA ARG A 52 -10.41 -12.32 10.95
C ARG A 52 -10.86 -11.21 11.90
N TYR A 53 -10.78 -11.43 13.23
CA TYR A 53 -11.12 -10.37 14.19
C TYR A 53 -10.20 -9.15 14.09
N LEU A 54 -8.96 -9.30 13.59
CA LEU A 54 -8.08 -8.18 13.31
C LEU A 54 -8.60 -7.34 12.13
N SER A 55 -9.31 -7.97 11.18
CA SER A 55 -9.91 -7.28 10.03
C SER A 55 -11.03 -6.32 10.45
N TYR A 56 -11.70 -6.54 11.57
CA TYR A 56 -12.69 -5.61 12.10
C TYR A 56 -12.08 -4.25 12.52
N LEU A 57 -10.78 -4.23 12.81
CA LEU A 57 -10.06 -2.99 13.12
C LEU A 57 -9.70 -2.19 11.87
N LEU A 58 -9.84 -2.76 10.67
CA LEU A 58 -9.46 -2.09 9.42
C LEU A 58 -10.29 -0.84 9.17
N THR A 59 -11.61 -0.92 9.32
CA THR A 59 -12.51 0.22 9.12
C THR A 59 -12.24 1.36 10.11
N PRO A 60 -12.21 1.13 11.45
CA PRO A 60 -11.89 2.21 12.39
C PRO A 60 -10.46 2.75 12.18
N ALA A 61 -9.48 1.90 11.86
CA ALA A 61 -8.14 2.37 11.56
C ALA A 61 -8.10 3.29 10.33
N THR A 62 -8.85 2.93 9.28
CA THR A 62 -8.96 3.78 8.06
C THR A 62 -9.64 5.12 8.38
N VAL A 63 -10.70 5.11 9.20
CA VAL A 63 -11.37 6.35 9.64
C VAL A 63 -10.42 7.23 10.46
N CYS A 64 -9.60 6.64 11.33
CA CYS A 64 -8.61 7.39 12.10
C CYS A 64 -7.58 8.12 11.22
N LEU A 65 -7.32 7.69 9.98
CA LEU A 65 -6.44 8.39 9.04
C LEU A 65 -7.01 9.79 8.63
N ALA A 66 -8.29 10.04 8.84
CA ALA A 66 -8.88 11.35 8.63
C ALA A 66 -8.42 12.40 9.68
N ILE A 67 -7.98 11.96 10.86
CA ILE A 67 -7.56 12.86 11.94
C ILE A 67 -6.33 13.70 11.53
N PRO A 68 -5.18 13.11 11.13
CA PRO A 68 -4.04 13.90 10.69
C PRO A 68 -4.37 14.75 9.45
N LEU A 69 -5.22 14.27 8.55
CA LEU A 69 -5.68 15.04 7.40
C LEU A 69 -6.45 16.30 7.85
N TYR A 70 -7.37 16.16 8.78
CA TYR A 70 -8.13 17.29 9.33
C TYR A 70 -7.21 18.32 9.99
N GLN A 71 -6.22 17.87 10.75
CA GLN A 71 -5.25 18.73 11.43
C GLN A 71 -4.40 19.55 10.45
N GLN A 72 -4.16 19.03 9.24
CA GLN A 72 -3.34 19.65 8.20
C GLN A 72 -4.15 20.29 7.05
N LEU A 73 -5.46 20.54 7.25
CA LEU A 73 -6.36 21.09 6.23
C LEU A 73 -5.88 22.44 5.67
N LYS A 74 -5.28 23.29 6.50
CA LYS A 74 -4.75 24.59 6.06
C LYS A 74 -3.63 24.39 5.05
N LEU A 75 -2.65 23.57 5.41
CA LEU A 75 -1.51 23.23 4.54
C LEU A 75 -1.97 22.58 3.22
N LEU A 76 -2.97 21.71 3.28
CA LEU A 76 -3.58 21.10 2.10
C LEU A 76 -4.18 22.15 1.17
N LYS A 77 -4.97 23.10 1.70
CA LYS A 77 -5.61 24.14 0.90
C LYS A 77 -4.59 25.07 0.24
N GLU A 78 -3.52 25.41 0.94
CA GLU A 78 -2.41 26.26 0.43
C GLU A 78 -1.64 25.57 -0.71
N ASN A 79 -1.61 24.23 -0.75
CA ASN A 79 -0.85 23.43 -1.72
C ASN A 79 -1.75 22.57 -2.63
N LEU A 80 -3.06 22.84 -2.70
CA LEU A 80 -4.04 21.96 -3.34
C LEU A 80 -3.68 21.57 -4.78
N LEU A 81 -3.26 22.52 -5.59
CA LEU A 81 -2.90 22.26 -6.99
C LEU A 81 -1.69 21.31 -7.09
N ALA A 82 -0.66 21.56 -6.29
CA ALA A 82 0.53 20.71 -6.27
C ALA A 82 0.19 19.28 -5.78
N VAL A 83 -0.64 19.17 -4.74
CA VAL A 83 -1.10 17.88 -4.20
C VAL A 83 -1.86 17.09 -5.26
N VAL A 84 -2.83 17.70 -5.92
CA VAL A 84 -3.61 17.05 -6.98
C VAL A 84 -2.73 16.60 -8.13
N LEU A 85 -1.86 17.47 -8.63
CA LEU A 85 -0.94 17.14 -9.73
C LEU A 85 -0.01 15.98 -9.38
N VAL A 86 0.53 15.94 -8.17
CA VAL A 86 1.40 14.86 -7.72
C VAL A 86 0.64 13.54 -7.64
N ILE A 87 -0.57 13.54 -7.08
CA ILE A 87 -1.37 12.30 -6.98
C ILE A 87 -1.76 11.80 -8.38
N VAL A 88 -2.24 12.68 -9.26
CA VAL A 88 -2.58 12.32 -10.64
C VAL A 88 -1.37 11.75 -11.38
N SER A 89 -0.22 12.44 -11.31
CA SER A 89 1.02 11.96 -11.95
C SER A 89 1.47 10.60 -11.38
N GLY A 90 1.35 10.39 -10.07
CA GLY A 90 1.67 9.13 -9.41
C GLY A 90 0.77 7.97 -9.86
N VAL A 91 -0.54 8.21 -9.98
CA VAL A 91 -1.50 7.21 -10.49
C VAL A 91 -1.20 6.87 -11.94
N ILE A 92 -1.00 7.90 -12.80
CA ILE A 92 -0.64 7.68 -14.22
C ILE A 92 0.68 6.93 -14.33
N ALA A 93 1.70 7.29 -13.56
CA ALA A 93 2.99 6.60 -13.54
C ALA A 93 2.86 5.14 -13.08
N SER A 94 2.01 4.87 -12.09
CA SER A 94 1.75 3.51 -11.60
C SER A 94 1.09 2.65 -12.69
N MET A 95 0.00 3.12 -13.29
CA MET A 95 -0.75 2.36 -14.31
C MET A 95 0.02 2.28 -15.63
N GLY A 96 0.64 3.39 -16.04
CA GLY A 96 1.49 3.44 -17.23
C GLY A 96 2.72 2.55 -17.10
N GLY A 97 3.31 2.49 -15.90
CA GLY A 97 4.41 1.56 -15.61
C GLY A 97 3.98 0.08 -15.75
N ILE A 98 2.81 -0.29 -15.23
CA ILE A 98 2.25 -1.63 -15.43
C ILE A 98 1.97 -1.90 -16.91
N PHE A 99 1.39 -0.95 -17.64
CA PHE A 99 1.16 -1.09 -19.08
C PHE A 99 2.45 -1.36 -19.85
N VAL A 100 3.49 -0.57 -19.61
CA VAL A 100 4.80 -0.75 -20.27
C VAL A 100 5.42 -2.11 -19.92
N LEU A 101 5.36 -2.51 -18.65
CA LEU A 101 5.88 -3.81 -18.22
C LEU A 101 5.06 -4.96 -18.81
N ALA A 102 3.74 -4.83 -18.89
CA ALA A 102 2.88 -5.83 -19.50
C ALA A 102 3.22 -6.07 -20.98
N LEU A 103 3.46 -4.99 -21.72
CA LEU A 103 3.95 -5.08 -23.11
C LEU A 103 5.34 -5.72 -23.18
N ALA A 104 6.26 -5.32 -22.31
CA ALA A 104 7.64 -5.83 -22.31
C ALA A 104 7.72 -7.32 -21.98
N PHE A 105 6.86 -7.81 -21.09
CA PHE A 105 6.82 -9.22 -20.67
C PHE A 105 5.77 -10.06 -21.40
N GLY A 106 5.02 -9.48 -22.33
CA GLY A 106 3.98 -10.18 -23.09
C GLY A 106 2.85 -10.72 -22.23
N LEU A 107 2.42 -9.95 -21.22
CA LEU A 107 1.31 -10.34 -20.36
C LEU A 107 -0.01 -10.31 -21.17
N ASN A 108 -0.85 -11.30 -20.91
CA ASN A 108 -2.20 -11.31 -21.46
C ASN A 108 -3.11 -10.31 -20.70
N HIS A 109 -4.32 -10.08 -21.23
CA HIS A 109 -5.29 -9.15 -20.65
C HIS A 109 -5.57 -9.42 -19.17
N GLU A 110 -5.89 -10.68 -18.83
CA GLU A 110 -6.20 -11.07 -17.44
C GLU A 110 -5.05 -10.77 -16.47
N GLN A 111 -3.82 -11.10 -16.86
CA GLN A 111 -2.62 -10.82 -16.06
C GLN A 111 -2.39 -9.30 -15.91
N TYR A 112 -2.60 -8.56 -16.99
CA TYR A 112 -2.43 -7.11 -17.00
C TYR A 112 -3.42 -6.41 -16.07
N VAL A 113 -4.72 -6.70 -16.20
CA VAL A 113 -5.75 -6.06 -15.36
C VAL A 113 -5.63 -6.47 -13.90
N THR A 114 -5.12 -7.67 -13.62
CA THR A 114 -4.76 -8.13 -12.27
C THR A 114 -3.77 -7.21 -11.58
N LEU A 115 -2.82 -6.65 -12.32
CA LEU A 115 -1.74 -5.82 -11.78
C LEU A 115 -2.07 -4.32 -11.72
N LEU A 116 -3.05 -3.84 -12.49
CA LEU A 116 -3.41 -2.42 -12.56
C LEU A 116 -3.66 -1.78 -11.18
N PRO A 117 -4.43 -2.41 -10.26
CA PRO A 117 -4.75 -1.81 -8.98
C PRO A 117 -3.69 -2.02 -7.89
N LYS A 118 -2.43 -2.36 -8.24
CA LYS A 118 -1.37 -2.73 -7.27
C LYS A 118 -1.04 -1.67 -6.22
N SER A 119 -1.29 -0.40 -6.48
CA SER A 119 -0.86 0.72 -5.63
C SER A 119 -1.96 1.31 -4.76
N ILE A 120 -3.16 0.74 -4.78
CA ILE A 120 -4.30 1.17 -3.96
C ILE A 120 -4.56 0.19 -2.81
N THR A 121 -5.55 0.49 -1.96
CA THR A 121 -5.91 -0.40 -0.85
C THR A 121 -6.48 -1.72 -1.35
N THR A 122 -6.24 -2.80 -0.60
CA THR A 122 -6.71 -4.15 -0.94
C THR A 122 -8.21 -4.19 -1.19
N ALA A 123 -9.01 -3.49 -0.37
CA ALA A 123 -10.47 -3.48 -0.51
C ALA A 123 -10.92 -2.89 -1.87
N ILE A 124 -10.34 -1.77 -2.29
CA ILE A 124 -10.65 -1.16 -3.60
C ILE A 124 -10.06 -2.01 -4.72
N GLY A 125 -8.83 -2.51 -4.53
CA GLY A 125 -8.12 -3.31 -5.55
C GLY A 125 -8.82 -4.61 -5.89
N ILE A 126 -9.43 -5.29 -4.92
CA ILE A 126 -10.26 -6.49 -5.16
C ILE A 126 -11.43 -6.12 -6.07
N GLY A 127 -12.20 -5.07 -5.72
CA GLY A 127 -13.34 -4.66 -6.53
C GLY A 127 -12.97 -4.29 -7.97
N VAL A 128 -11.86 -3.55 -8.15
CA VAL A 128 -11.37 -3.21 -9.51
C VAL A 128 -10.94 -4.46 -10.28
N SER A 129 -10.25 -5.40 -9.61
CA SER A 129 -9.80 -6.63 -10.25
C SER A 129 -10.99 -7.54 -10.64
N GLU A 130 -12.02 -7.65 -9.79
CA GLU A 130 -13.23 -8.40 -10.08
C GLU A 130 -14.00 -7.81 -11.27
N GLU A 131 -14.18 -6.49 -11.29
CA GLU A 131 -14.88 -5.79 -12.37
C GLU A 131 -14.17 -5.95 -13.72
N LEU A 132 -12.84 -5.98 -13.72
CA LEU A 132 -12.03 -6.14 -14.92
C LEU A 132 -11.70 -7.61 -15.26
N HIS A 133 -12.28 -8.58 -14.56
CA HIS A 133 -12.03 -10.02 -14.74
C HIS A 133 -10.56 -10.44 -14.50
N GLY A 134 -9.87 -9.77 -13.56
CA GLY A 134 -8.54 -10.15 -13.12
C GLY A 134 -8.55 -11.22 -12.03
N ILE A 135 -7.37 -11.74 -11.69
CA ILE A 135 -7.17 -12.77 -10.66
C ILE A 135 -7.03 -12.10 -9.29
N THR A 136 -8.12 -11.97 -8.55
CA THR A 136 -8.19 -11.21 -7.28
C THR A 136 -7.17 -11.66 -6.23
N THR A 137 -6.90 -12.97 -6.12
CA THR A 137 -5.90 -13.51 -5.19
C THR A 137 -4.49 -12.98 -5.50
N ILE A 138 -4.14 -12.92 -6.79
CA ILE A 138 -2.86 -12.35 -7.23
C ILE A 138 -2.85 -10.84 -7.01
N THR A 139 -3.96 -10.15 -7.31
CA THR A 139 -4.10 -8.71 -7.03
C THR A 139 -3.80 -8.39 -5.56
N VAL A 140 -4.40 -9.14 -4.62
CA VAL A 140 -4.15 -8.97 -3.18
C VAL A 140 -2.68 -9.18 -2.84
N ALA A 141 -2.07 -10.25 -3.35
CA ALA A 141 -0.66 -10.53 -3.11
C ALA A 141 0.25 -9.40 -3.62
N VAL A 142 0.00 -8.90 -4.82
CA VAL A 142 0.80 -7.83 -5.44
C VAL A 142 0.61 -6.49 -4.71
N ILE A 143 -0.60 -6.17 -4.25
CA ILE A 143 -0.87 -4.99 -3.42
C ILE A 143 -0.05 -5.05 -2.13
N ILE A 144 -0.07 -6.18 -1.43
CA ILE A 144 0.69 -6.37 -0.19
C ILE A 144 2.19 -6.23 -0.45
N VAL A 145 2.72 -6.91 -1.46
CA VAL A 145 4.13 -6.82 -1.85
C VAL A 145 4.52 -5.38 -2.20
N THR A 146 3.70 -4.69 -3.00
CA THR A 146 3.94 -3.28 -3.37
C THR A 146 3.99 -2.38 -2.14
N GLY A 147 3.04 -2.53 -1.22
CA GLY A 147 2.99 -1.74 0.01
C GLY A 147 4.20 -1.99 0.91
N VAL A 148 4.57 -3.27 1.11
CA VAL A 148 5.71 -3.65 1.94
C VAL A 148 7.02 -3.16 1.33
N LEU A 149 7.23 -3.36 0.03
CA LEU A 149 8.42 -2.87 -0.66
C LEU A 149 8.51 -1.35 -0.60
N GLY A 150 7.41 -0.64 -0.90
CA GLY A 150 7.36 0.82 -0.82
C GLY A 150 7.71 1.34 0.58
N ASN A 151 7.21 0.72 1.64
CA ASN A 151 7.54 1.07 3.02
C ASN A 151 9.05 0.83 3.32
N VAL A 152 9.59 -0.30 2.89
CA VAL A 152 11.00 -0.67 3.16
C VAL A 152 11.98 0.23 2.43
N ILE A 153 11.74 0.51 1.14
CA ILE A 153 12.68 1.27 0.31
C ILE A 153 12.49 2.80 0.39
N ALA A 154 11.41 3.27 1.01
CA ALA A 154 11.04 4.69 1.01
C ALA A 154 12.19 5.63 1.40
N GLU A 155 12.83 5.38 2.55
CA GLU A 155 13.92 6.24 3.02
C GLU A 155 15.14 6.22 2.11
N LEU A 156 15.44 5.06 1.51
CA LEU A 156 16.50 4.92 0.53
C LEU A 156 16.21 5.76 -0.72
N VAL A 157 14.97 5.68 -1.23
CA VAL A 157 14.53 6.47 -2.40
C VAL A 157 14.57 7.96 -2.08
N PHE A 158 14.04 8.39 -0.94
CA PHE A 158 14.07 9.80 -0.52
C PHE A 158 15.50 10.34 -0.42
N LYS A 159 16.41 9.55 0.15
CA LYS A 159 17.82 9.92 0.26
C LYS A 159 18.52 9.99 -1.10
N LEU A 160 18.29 8.98 -1.96
CA LEU A 160 18.89 8.87 -3.28
C LEU A 160 18.49 10.04 -4.18
N PHE A 161 17.19 10.37 -4.21
CA PHE A 161 16.61 11.46 -5.02
C PHE A 161 16.57 12.80 -4.29
N ARG A 162 17.15 12.88 -3.07
CA ARG A 162 17.20 14.09 -2.24
C ARG A 162 15.83 14.72 -1.99
N ILE A 163 14.80 13.89 -1.82
CA ILE A 163 13.43 14.34 -1.51
C ILE A 163 13.38 14.70 -0.03
N GLN A 164 13.35 15.98 0.29
CA GLN A 164 13.35 16.48 1.66
C GLN A 164 11.97 17.00 2.09
N GLU A 165 11.17 17.45 1.16
CA GLU A 165 9.87 18.09 1.39
C GLU A 165 8.87 17.10 2.00
N PRO A 166 8.32 17.36 3.21
CA PRO A 166 7.39 16.47 3.90
C PRO A 166 6.13 16.15 3.10
N ILE A 167 5.54 17.15 2.43
CA ILE A 167 4.37 16.98 1.57
C ILE A 167 4.67 15.95 0.47
N ALA A 168 5.81 16.09 -0.22
CA ALA A 168 6.19 15.21 -1.31
C ALA A 168 6.41 13.76 -0.83
N LYS A 169 7.04 13.57 0.34
CA LYS A 169 7.23 12.24 0.95
C LYS A 169 5.90 11.57 1.26
N GLY A 170 4.98 12.32 1.90
CA GLY A 170 3.65 11.82 2.24
C GLY A 170 2.86 11.42 1.00
N LEU A 171 2.77 12.31 0.00
CA LEU A 171 2.06 12.05 -1.25
C LEU A 171 2.64 10.84 -1.99
N ALA A 172 3.97 10.71 -2.06
CA ALA A 172 4.64 9.58 -2.71
C ALA A 172 4.31 8.26 -2.02
N LEU A 173 4.36 8.20 -0.67
CA LEU A 173 4.06 7.00 0.11
C LEU A 173 2.60 6.57 -0.02
N GLY A 174 1.66 7.52 0.08
CA GLY A 174 0.24 7.21 -0.05
C GLY A 174 -0.17 6.76 -1.44
N THR A 175 0.40 7.37 -2.48
CA THR A 175 0.09 7.07 -3.87
C THR A 175 0.72 5.76 -4.36
N SER A 176 1.94 5.43 -3.90
CA SER A 176 2.67 4.24 -4.36
C SER A 176 2.44 3.01 -3.51
N ALA A 177 2.29 3.17 -2.18
CA ALA A 177 2.33 2.10 -1.19
C ALA A 177 1.10 2.10 -0.24
N HIS A 178 0.07 2.83 -0.59
CA HIS A 178 -1.25 2.89 0.05
C HIS A 178 -1.18 2.89 1.61
N ALA A 179 -2.04 2.12 2.31
CA ALA A 179 -2.11 2.11 3.76
C ALA A 179 -0.80 1.67 4.44
N ILE A 180 -0.04 0.74 3.84
CA ILE A 180 1.25 0.30 4.35
C ILE A 180 2.29 1.42 4.24
N GLY A 181 2.29 2.18 3.14
CA GLY A 181 3.11 3.39 2.98
C GLY A 181 2.70 4.49 3.95
N THR A 182 1.40 4.63 4.24
CA THR A 182 0.90 5.62 5.18
C THR A 182 1.36 5.35 6.60
N SER A 183 1.45 4.09 7.03
CA SER A 183 2.05 3.78 8.33
C SER A 183 3.50 4.25 8.43
N LYS A 184 4.26 4.16 7.33
CA LYS A 184 5.61 4.71 7.25
C LYS A 184 5.61 6.25 7.24
N ALA A 185 4.67 6.86 6.52
CA ALA A 185 4.54 8.32 6.50
C ALA A 185 4.26 8.88 7.91
N LEU A 186 3.38 8.23 8.69
CA LEU A 186 3.11 8.59 10.09
C LEU A 186 4.35 8.43 11.00
N GLU A 187 5.23 7.47 10.73
CA GLU A 187 6.51 7.36 11.43
C GLU A 187 7.48 8.52 11.09
N LEU A 188 7.39 9.07 9.88
CA LEU A 188 8.25 10.19 9.43
C LEU A 188 7.81 11.53 9.98
N GLY A 189 6.49 11.78 10.06
CA GLY A 189 5.94 13.00 10.62
C GLY A 189 4.44 13.18 10.40
N GLU A 190 3.88 14.20 11.07
CA GLU A 190 2.45 14.50 11.00
C GLU A 190 2.02 15.00 9.61
N ILE A 191 2.86 15.79 8.94
CA ILE A 191 2.59 16.30 7.59
C ILE A 191 2.64 15.16 6.59
N GLU A 192 3.68 14.33 6.65
CA GLU A 192 3.81 13.15 5.80
C GLU A 192 2.62 12.21 5.97
N GLY A 193 2.21 11.95 7.22
CA GLY A 193 1.06 11.12 7.54
C GLY A 193 -0.26 11.67 6.97
N ALA A 194 -0.50 12.98 7.13
CA ALA A 194 -1.69 13.66 6.63
C ALA A 194 -1.76 13.62 5.09
N MET A 195 -0.68 13.96 4.41
CA MET A 195 -0.61 13.96 2.96
C MET A 195 -0.73 12.55 2.37
N SER A 196 -0.14 11.56 3.03
CA SER A 196 -0.29 10.15 2.65
C SER A 196 -1.73 9.66 2.82
N SER A 197 -2.40 10.01 3.91
CA SER A 197 -3.81 9.66 4.16
C SER A 197 -4.75 10.22 3.09
N LEU A 198 -4.51 11.48 2.66
CA LEU A 198 -5.24 12.07 1.55
C LEU A 198 -4.98 11.32 0.24
N SER A 199 -3.71 11.00 -0.03
CA SER A 199 -3.30 10.34 -1.27
C SER A 199 -3.98 8.98 -1.46
N ILE A 200 -4.16 8.21 -0.38
CA ILE A 200 -4.86 6.91 -0.46
C ILE A 200 -6.27 7.09 -1.03
N ALA A 201 -7.03 8.05 -0.50
CA ALA A 201 -8.41 8.24 -0.90
C ALA A 201 -8.51 8.73 -2.36
N VAL A 202 -7.73 9.75 -2.70
CA VAL A 202 -7.76 10.35 -4.04
C VAL A 202 -7.18 9.38 -5.09
N ALA A 203 -6.04 8.74 -4.81
CA ALA A 203 -5.45 7.75 -5.71
C ALA A 203 -6.37 6.54 -5.91
N GLY A 204 -7.08 6.10 -4.86
CA GLY A 204 -8.09 5.05 -4.96
C GLY A 204 -9.17 5.39 -5.99
N ILE A 205 -9.80 6.57 -5.87
CA ILE A 205 -10.83 7.04 -6.81
C ILE A 205 -10.28 7.17 -8.23
N LEU A 206 -9.10 7.81 -8.38
CA LEU A 206 -8.48 7.98 -9.70
C LEU A 206 -8.09 6.65 -10.33
N THR A 207 -7.68 5.66 -9.54
CA THR A 207 -7.34 4.33 -10.05
C THR A 207 -8.59 3.57 -10.51
N VAL A 208 -9.72 3.67 -9.81
CA VAL A 208 -10.99 3.06 -10.25
C VAL A 208 -11.38 3.58 -11.63
N VAL A 209 -11.38 4.90 -11.80
CA VAL A 209 -11.70 5.53 -13.10
C VAL A 209 -10.63 5.21 -14.16
N GLY A 210 -9.36 5.33 -13.79
CA GLY A 210 -8.23 5.09 -14.70
C GLY A 210 -8.11 3.63 -15.13
N ALA A 211 -8.38 2.68 -14.24
CA ALA A 211 -8.28 1.25 -14.54
C ALA A 211 -9.20 0.84 -15.69
N SER A 212 -10.44 1.34 -15.73
CA SER A 212 -11.38 1.09 -16.82
C SER A 212 -10.87 1.63 -18.17
N ILE A 213 -10.10 2.73 -18.16
CA ILE A 213 -9.49 3.28 -19.38
C ILE A 213 -8.27 2.44 -19.77
N PHE A 214 -7.38 2.17 -18.82
CA PHE A 214 -6.13 1.44 -19.07
C PHE A 214 -6.38 -0.02 -19.46
N ALA A 215 -7.41 -0.67 -18.92
CA ALA A 215 -7.75 -2.05 -19.24
C ALA A 215 -7.95 -2.28 -20.75
N ASN A 216 -8.48 -1.28 -21.47
CA ASN A 216 -8.71 -1.36 -22.91
C ASN A 216 -7.44 -1.20 -23.76
N LEU A 217 -6.27 -0.94 -23.17
CA LEU A 217 -5.01 -0.76 -23.92
C LEU A 217 -4.36 -2.10 -24.31
N ILE A 218 -4.66 -3.16 -23.59
CA ILE A 218 -4.24 -4.53 -23.93
C ILE A 218 -5.53 -5.37 -24.02
N PRO A 219 -5.90 -5.83 -25.20
CA PRO A 219 -7.13 -6.60 -25.44
C PRO A 219 -7.07 -8.03 -24.88
#